data_2020571172b22074a3ba7661be1f9ea9
#
_entry.id   2020571172b22074a3ba7661be1f9ea9
#
_cell.length_a   1.000
_cell.length_b   1.000
_cell.length_c   1.000
_cell.angle_alpha   90.00
_cell.angle_beta   90.00
_cell.angle_gamma   90.00
#
_symmetry.space_group_name_H-M   'P 1'
#
loop_
_entity.id
_entity.type
_entity.pdbx_description
1 polymer ?
#
loop_
_entity_poly.entity_id
_entity_poly.type
_entity_poly.pdbx_seq_one_letter_code
_entity_poly.pdbx_strand_id
1 'polypeptide(L)'
;LQDGMSLTAACGMVPDAPPSSQILDWISTEPALAEQYALAREAGYRMIADEILSISDENYTVVEEDVLDEAGVPIVDGDGGRLQRRIKVPLSSEGIQRNRLRIDSRKWMLSKMLPKVYGDKLHTEHTGQDGGPIQLAAVNLKSLSDDEIESMTKMMKKIEDSQ
;
A
#
# COMPACT_ATOMS: atom_id res chain seq x y z
N LEU A 1 -13.31 3.93 4.77
CA LEU A 1 -11.87 4.04 4.46
C LEU A 1 -11.02 3.25 5.45
N GLN A 2 -11.35 3.30 6.74
CA GLN A 2 -10.65 2.55 7.79
C GLN A 2 -10.69 1.03 7.56
N ASP A 3 -11.70 0.52 6.87
CA ASP A 3 -11.84 -0.90 6.51
C ASP A 3 -11.11 -1.28 5.20
N GLY A 4 -10.16 -0.46 4.77
CA GLY A 4 -9.37 -0.71 3.55
C GLY A 4 -10.07 -0.42 2.24
N MET A 5 -11.32 0.05 2.25
CA MET A 5 -12.07 0.36 1.04
C MET A 5 -11.63 1.67 0.36
N SER A 6 -11.90 1.78 -0.94
CA SER A 6 -11.65 3.02 -1.68
C SER A 6 -12.64 4.12 -1.30
N LEU A 7 -12.25 5.41 -1.49
CA LEU A 7 -13.15 6.54 -1.25
C LEU A 7 -14.45 6.42 -2.07
N THR A 8 -14.34 6.02 -3.35
CA THR A 8 -15.50 5.84 -4.21
C THR A 8 -16.45 4.76 -3.69
N ALA A 9 -15.90 3.62 -3.21
CA ALA A 9 -16.71 2.57 -2.62
C ALA A 9 -17.40 3.05 -1.32
N ALA A 10 -16.67 3.79 -0.47
CA ALA A 10 -17.22 4.35 0.76
C ALA A 10 -18.37 5.33 0.48
N CYS A 11 -18.24 6.22 -0.53
CA CYS A 11 -19.33 7.11 -0.95
C CYS A 11 -20.55 6.33 -1.44
N GLY A 12 -20.35 5.23 -2.18
CA GLY A 12 -21.46 4.42 -2.68
C GLY A 12 -22.25 3.69 -1.59
N MET A 13 -21.70 3.55 -0.38
CA MET A 13 -22.37 2.90 0.75
C MET A 13 -23.20 3.87 1.62
N VAL A 14 -22.97 5.17 1.47
CA VAL A 14 -23.67 6.18 2.28
C VAL A 14 -24.73 6.85 1.40
N PRO A 15 -26.02 6.75 1.78
CA PRO A 15 -27.09 7.47 1.07
C PRO A 15 -26.79 8.98 1.04
N ASP A 16 -27.03 9.61 -0.10
CA ASP A 16 -26.82 11.04 -0.33
C ASP A 16 -25.37 11.55 -0.13
N ALA A 17 -24.37 10.64 -0.11
CA ALA A 17 -22.98 11.04 -0.06
C ALA A 17 -22.60 11.84 -1.31
N PRO A 18 -21.79 12.90 -1.17
CA PRO A 18 -21.26 13.62 -2.31
C PRO A 18 -20.33 12.71 -3.13
N PRO A 19 -20.14 12.98 -4.42
CA PRO A 19 -19.20 12.22 -5.23
C PRO A 19 -17.76 12.34 -4.68
N SER A 20 -16.97 11.29 -4.85
CA SER A 20 -15.60 11.22 -4.33
C SER A 20 -14.70 12.36 -4.80
N SER A 21 -14.94 12.91 -6.00
CA SER A 21 -14.22 14.10 -6.52
C SER A 21 -14.45 15.32 -5.63
N GLN A 22 -15.69 15.60 -5.25
CA GLN A 22 -16.01 16.74 -4.39
C GLN A 22 -15.39 16.60 -2.98
N ILE A 23 -15.35 15.37 -2.44
CA ILE A 23 -14.66 15.12 -1.16
C ILE A 23 -13.17 15.37 -1.30
N LEU A 24 -12.54 15.00 -2.42
CA LEU A 24 -11.12 15.28 -2.68
C LEU A 24 -10.84 16.78 -2.79
N ASP A 25 -11.75 17.54 -3.39
CA ASP A 25 -11.65 19.01 -3.44
C ASP A 25 -11.70 19.62 -2.02
N TRP A 26 -12.60 19.14 -1.17
CA TRP A 26 -12.66 19.59 0.23
C TRP A 26 -11.39 19.22 1.02
N ILE A 27 -10.87 17.99 0.84
CA ILE A 27 -9.61 17.55 1.46
C ILE A 27 -8.45 18.46 1.04
N SER A 28 -8.44 18.95 -0.21
CA SER A 28 -7.37 19.83 -0.70
C SER A 28 -7.42 21.23 -0.11
N THR A 29 -8.60 21.68 0.33
CA THR A 29 -8.84 23.04 0.83
C THR A 29 -8.92 23.13 2.35
N GLU A 30 -9.24 22.03 3.05
CA GLU A 30 -9.46 22.00 4.49
C GLU A 30 -8.43 21.11 5.21
N PRO A 31 -7.44 21.68 5.91
CA PRO A 31 -6.38 20.92 6.56
C PRO A 31 -6.86 19.90 7.59
N ALA A 32 -7.90 20.21 8.35
CA ALA A 32 -8.46 19.30 9.35
C ALA A 32 -9.07 18.05 8.70
N LEU A 33 -9.74 18.21 7.56
CA LEU A 33 -10.29 17.09 6.80
C LEU A 33 -9.19 16.28 6.13
N ALA A 34 -8.12 16.93 5.66
CA ALA A 34 -6.95 16.25 5.11
C ALA A 34 -6.27 15.34 6.15
N GLU A 35 -6.13 15.81 7.39
CA GLU A 35 -5.56 15.01 8.49
C GLU A 35 -6.44 13.80 8.81
N GLN A 36 -7.74 14.00 8.96
CA GLN A 36 -8.69 12.91 9.22
C GLN A 36 -8.69 11.87 8.08
N TYR A 37 -8.63 12.33 6.83
CA TYR A 37 -8.54 11.45 5.67
C TYR A 37 -7.25 10.65 5.67
N ALA A 38 -6.11 11.26 5.98
CA ALA A 38 -4.81 10.59 6.05
C ALA A 38 -4.81 9.49 7.14
N LEU A 39 -5.33 9.78 8.33
CA LEU A 39 -5.46 8.82 9.42
C LEU A 39 -6.38 7.65 9.03
N ALA A 40 -7.53 7.93 8.41
CA ALA A 40 -8.45 6.90 7.95
C ALA A 40 -7.82 6.01 6.87
N ARG A 41 -7.02 6.57 5.96
CA ARG A 41 -6.29 5.82 4.93
C ARG A 41 -5.19 4.95 5.55
N GLU A 42 -4.44 5.47 6.51
CA GLU A 42 -3.41 4.69 7.20
C GLU A 42 -4.00 3.49 7.95
N ALA A 43 -5.11 3.69 8.66
CA ALA A 43 -5.85 2.60 9.30
C ALA A 43 -6.30 1.55 8.27
N GLY A 44 -6.84 1.98 7.12
CA GLY A 44 -7.25 1.09 6.04
C GLY A 44 -6.10 0.27 5.45
N TYR A 45 -4.89 0.83 5.35
CA TYR A 45 -3.72 0.07 4.89
C TYR A 45 -3.30 -1.02 5.89
N ARG A 46 -3.43 -0.78 7.20
CA ARG A 46 -3.20 -1.81 8.23
C ARG A 46 -4.19 -2.95 8.10
N MET A 47 -5.48 -2.65 7.87
CA MET A 47 -6.50 -3.68 7.61
C MET A 47 -6.19 -4.51 6.36
N ILE A 48 -5.70 -3.89 5.28
CA ILE A 48 -5.26 -4.58 4.07
C ILE A 48 -4.06 -5.51 4.35
N ALA A 49 -3.15 -5.11 5.26
CA ALA A 49 -2.04 -5.97 5.67
C ALA A 49 -2.53 -7.21 6.43
N ASP A 50 -3.48 -7.05 7.35
CA ASP A 50 -4.09 -8.15 8.08
C ASP A 50 -4.89 -9.09 7.15
N GLU A 51 -5.55 -8.53 6.11
CA GLU A 51 -6.26 -9.31 5.10
C GLU A 51 -5.33 -10.24 4.30
N ILE A 52 -4.05 -9.87 4.10
CA ILE A 52 -3.06 -10.74 3.45
C ILE A 52 -2.94 -12.07 4.21
N LEU A 53 -2.87 -12.02 5.54
CA LEU A 53 -2.80 -13.22 6.38
C LEU A 53 -4.06 -14.07 6.21
N SER A 54 -5.24 -13.45 6.29
CA SER A 54 -6.51 -14.15 6.10
C SER A 54 -6.59 -14.85 4.74
N ILE A 55 -6.15 -14.19 3.66
CA ILE A 55 -6.14 -14.77 2.32
C ILE A 55 -5.13 -15.93 2.22
N SER A 56 -3.97 -15.81 2.88
CA SER A 56 -2.94 -16.85 2.84
C SER A 56 -3.37 -18.12 3.58
N ASP A 57 -4.23 -17.97 4.59
CA ASP A 57 -4.74 -19.08 5.40
C ASP A 57 -6.01 -19.72 4.81
N GLU A 58 -6.59 -19.14 3.76
CA GLU A 58 -7.72 -19.73 3.06
C GLU A 58 -7.31 -21.06 2.39
N ASN A 59 -7.90 -22.17 2.87
CA ASN A 59 -7.66 -23.50 2.30
C ASN A 59 -8.91 -24.13 1.68
N TYR A 60 -10.06 -23.45 1.76
CA TYR A 60 -11.33 -23.88 1.21
C TYR A 60 -12.13 -22.70 0.68
N THR A 61 -13.07 -22.98 -0.21
CA THR A 61 -14.16 -22.06 -0.57
C THR A 61 -15.49 -22.62 -0.12
N VAL A 62 -16.47 -21.73 0.10
CA VAL A 62 -17.85 -22.16 0.42
C VAL A 62 -18.64 -22.09 -0.87
N VAL A 63 -19.22 -23.20 -1.25
CA VAL A 63 -20.15 -23.29 -2.39
C VAL A 63 -21.55 -23.67 -1.90
N GLU A 64 -22.55 -23.17 -2.61
CA GLU A 64 -23.95 -23.57 -2.39
C GLU A 64 -24.24 -24.76 -3.30
N GLU A 65 -24.72 -25.85 -2.73
CA GLU A 65 -25.07 -27.08 -3.42
C GLU A 65 -26.55 -27.38 -3.20
N ASP A 66 -27.26 -27.76 -4.26
CA ASP A 66 -28.66 -28.15 -4.16
C ASP A 66 -28.76 -29.41 -3.29
N VAL A 67 -29.70 -29.43 -2.36
CA VAL A 67 -30.03 -30.61 -1.58
C VAL A 67 -30.89 -31.54 -2.48
N LEU A 68 -30.36 -32.76 -2.69
CA LEU A 68 -31.04 -33.76 -3.52
C LEU A 68 -31.79 -34.77 -2.64
N ASP A 69 -32.91 -35.30 -3.15
CA ASP A 69 -33.61 -36.43 -2.57
C ASP A 69 -32.89 -37.77 -2.88
N GLU A 70 -33.46 -38.91 -2.44
CA GLU A 70 -32.88 -40.25 -2.68
C GLU A 70 -32.85 -40.62 -4.18
N ALA A 71 -33.62 -39.95 -5.01
CA ALA A 71 -33.62 -40.14 -6.46
C ALA A 71 -32.68 -39.20 -7.22
N GLY A 72 -31.96 -38.32 -6.48
CA GLY A 72 -31.04 -37.31 -7.04
C GLY A 72 -31.75 -36.08 -7.62
N VAL A 73 -32.97 -35.82 -7.22
CA VAL A 73 -33.77 -34.65 -7.67
C VAL A 73 -33.63 -33.53 -6.64
N PRO A 74 -33.40 -32.26 -7.05
CA PRO A 74 -33.36 -31.13 -6.13
C PRO A 74 -34.65 -30.98 -5.34
N ILE A 75 -34.52 -30.89 -4.01
CA ILE A 75 -35.65 -30.63 -3.11
C ILE A 75 -36.01 -29.14 -3.26
N VAL A 76 -37.30 -28.86 -3.41
CA VAL A 76 -37.84 -27.51 -3.45
C VAL A 76 -38.57 -27.18 -2.14
N ASP A 77 -38.48 -25.91 -1.74
CA ASP A 77 -39.22 -25.39 -0.58
C ASP A 77 -40.72 -25.13 -0.93
N GLY A 78 -41.47 -24.66 0.08
CA GLY A 78 -42.92 -24.39 -0.10
C GLY A 78 -43.23 -23.29 -1.10
N ASP A 79 -42.25 -22.44 -1.47
CA ASP A 79 -42.37 -21.34 -2.42
C ASP A 79 -41.84 -21.70 -3.82
N GLY A 80 -41.37 -22.93 -4.01
CA GLY A 80 -40.77 -23.44 -5.27
C GLY A 80 -39.30 -23.11 -5.45
N GLY A 81 -38.64 -22.56 -4.44
CA GLY A 81 -37.21 -22.35 -4.42
C GLY A 81 -36.44 -23.65 -4.17
N ARG A 82 -35.22 -23.79 -4.76
CA ARG A 82 -34.38 -24.96 -4.48
C ARG A 82 -33.76 -24.84 -3.10
N LEU A 83 -33.89 -25.90 -2.31
CA LEU A 83 -33.22 -25.96 -1.03
C LEU A 83 -31.71 -26.15 -1.25
N GLN A 84 -30.90 -25.22 -0.74
CA GLN A 84 -29.45 -25.24 -0.88
C GLN A 84 -28.77 -25.38 0.46
N ARG A 85 -27.65 -26.10 0.47
CA ARG A 85 -26.75 -26.19 1.62
C ARG A 85 -25.37 -25.63 1.27
N ARG A 86 -24.73 -25.02 2.26
CA ARG A 86 -23.35 -24.53 2.13
C ARG A 86 -22.37 -25.62 2.51
N ILE A 87 -21.48 -25.97 1.59
CA ILE A 87 -20.40 -26.93 1.82
C ILE A 87 -19.05 -26.26 1.64
N LYS A 88 -18.06 -26.73 2.41
CA LYS A 88 -16.65 -26.33 2.25
C LYS A 88 -15.97 -27.27 1.27
N VAL A 89 -15.43 -26.73 0.20
CA VAL A 89 -14.64 -27.47 -0.77
C VAL A 89 -13.21 -26.95 -0.79
N PRO A 90 -12.19 -27.81 -0.96
CA PRO A 90 -10.82 -27.35 -1.09
C PRO A 90 -10.68 -26.34 -2.24
N LEU A 91 -9.74 -25.39 -2.10
CA LEU A 91 -9.46 -24.43 -3.15
C LEU A 91 -8.98 -25.15 -4.41
N SER A 92 -9.57 -24.77 -5.56
CA SER A 92 -9.07 -25.17 -6.87
C SER A 92 -7.71 -24.51 -7.17
N SER A 93 -6.98 -25.04 -8.15
CA SER A 93 -5.74 -24.41 -8.64
C SER A 93 -5.97 -22.95 -9.07
N GLU A 94 -7.12 -22.64 -9.65
CA GLU A 94 -7.51 -21.27 -10.02
C GLU A 94 -7.76 -20.41 -8.78
N GLY A 95 -8.42 -20.94 -7.75
CA GLY A 95 -8.63 -20.28 -6.47
C GLY A 95 -7.30 -19.91 -5.78
N ILE A 96 -6.35 -20.85 -5.78
CA ILE A 96 -5.00 -20.63 -5.24
C ILE A 96 -4.27 -19.54 -6.02
N GLN A 97 -4.30 -19.56 -7.35
CA GLN A 97 -3.68 -18.51 -8.17
C GLN A 97 -4.33 -17.15 -7.96
N ARG A 98 -5.65 -17.10 -7.85
CA ARG A 98 -6.38 -15.87 -7.54
C ARG A 98 -5.97 -15.30 -6.18
N ASN A 99 -5.86 -16.14 -5.16
CA ASN A 99 -5.39 -15.69 -3.83
C ASN A 99 -3.96 -15.16 -3.90
N ARG A 100 -3.07 -15.81 -4.65
CA ARG A 100 -1.71 -15.30 -4.87
C ARG A 100 -1.71 -13.91 -5.51
N LEU A 101 -2.51 -13.68 -6.56
CA LEU A 101 -2.63 -12.35 -7.18
C LEU A 101 -3.19 -11.31 -6.21
N ARG A 102 -4.18 -11.67 -5.38
CA ARG A 102 -4.73 -10.79 -4.34
C ARG A 102 -3.65 -10.38 -3.33
N ILE A 103 -2.84 -11.33 -2.86
CA ILE A 103 -1.73 -11.08 -1.94
C ILE A 103 -0.66 -10.19 -2.58
N ASP A 104 -0.20 -10.53 -3.79
CA ASP A 104 0.87 -9.79 -4.48
C ASP A 104 0.45 -8.35 -4.77
N SER A 105 -0.79 -8.12 -5.19
CA SER A 105 -1.33 -6.77 -5.42
C SER A 105 -1.37 -5.94 -4.13
N ARG A 106 -1.78 -6.54 -3.01
CA ARG A 106 -1.82 -5.86 -1.70
C ARG A 106 -0.43 -5.54 -1.18
N LYS A 107 0.50 -6.49 -1.27
CA LYS A 107 1.92 -6.28 -0.90
C LYS A 107 2.54 -5.14 -1.70
N TRP A 108 2.32 -5.12 -3.03
CA TRP A 108 2.80 -4.04 -3.87
C TRP A 108 2.22 -2.69 -3.45
N MET A 109 0.90 -2.61 -3.23
CA MET A 109 0.25 -1.37 -2.80
C MET A 109 0.78 -0.90 -1.45
N LEU A 110 0.90 -1.78 -0.46
CA LEU A 110 1.43 -1.44 0.88
C LEU A 110 2.86 -0.93 0.81
N SER A 111 3.73 -1.53 -0.03
CA SER A 111 5.12 -1.08 -0.21
C SER A 111 5.22 0.34 -0.78
N LYS A 112 4.21 0.78 -1.57
CA LYS A 112 4.16 2.12 -2.15
C LYS A 112 3.52 3.15 -1.22
N MET A 113 2.47 2.76 -0.50
CA MET A 113 1.72 3.68 0.35
C MET A 113 2.33 3.85 1.74
N LEU A 114 2.95 2.81 2.28
CA LEU A 114 3.62 2.81 3.58
C LEU A 114 5.07 2.29 3.46
N PRO A 115 5.94 2.97 2.69
CA PRO A 115 7.29 2.47 2.40
C PRO A 115 8.17 2.34 3.64
N LYS A 116 7.94 3.13 4.68
CA LYS A 116 8.67 3.05 5.94
C LYS A 116 8.38 1.77 6.73
N VAL A 117 7.19 1.18 6.53
CA VAL A 117 6.72 0.00 7.27
C VAL A 117 6.84 -1.26 6.41
N TYR A 118 6.40 -1.20 5.16
CA TYR A 118 6.29 -2.34 4.24
C TYR A 118 7.19 -2.25 3.00
N GLY A 119 8.00 -1.20 2.88
CA GLY A 119 8.95 -1.05 1.78
C GLY A 119 10.21 -1.89 1.97
N ASP A 120 10.84 -2.24 0.86
CA ASP A 120 12.14 -2.91 0.88
C ASP A 120 13.19 -1.98 1.49
N LYS A 121 13.95 -2.47 2.47
CA LYS A 121 15.08 -1.75 3.02
C LYS A 121 16.26 -1.88 2.06
N LEU A 122 16.52 -0.84 1.26
CA LEU A 122 17.74 -0.74 0.48
C LEU A 122 18.88 -0.37 1.44
N HIS A 123 19.73 -1.32 1.75
CA HIS A 123 21.03 -1.05 2.36
C HIS A 123 21.98 -0.58 1.25
N THR A 124 22.19 0.74 1.16
CA THR A 124 23.23 1.30 0.28
C THR A 124 24.46 1.55 1.13
N GLU A 125 25.46 0.70 1.01
CA GLU A 125 26.78 0.97 1.57
C GLU A 125 27.54 1.88 0.60
N HIS A 126 27.80 3.10 1.01
CA HIS A 126 28.70 3.99 0.31
C HIS A 126 30.13 3.69 0.79
N THR A 127 30.90 3.02 -0.04
CA THR A 127 32.33 2.74 0.25
C THR A 127 33.19 3.62 -0.61
N GLY A 128 34.32 4.03 -0.07
CA GLY A 128 35.43 4.69 -0.82
C GLY A 128 36.15 3.71 -1.75
N GLN A 129 37.24 4.17 -2.34
CA GLN A 129 38.09 3.35 -3.20
C GLN A 129 38.52 2.06 -2.48
N ASP A 130 38.45 0.92 -3.18
CA ASP A 130 38.78 -0.42 -2.67
C ASP A 130 37.93 -0.90 -1.48
N GLY A 131 36.68 -0.39 -1.34
CA GLY A 131 35.80 -0.79 -0.26
C GLY A 131 36.10 -0.15 1.11
N GLY A 132 37.04 0.78 1.15
CA GLY A 132 37.43 1.52 2.37
C GLY A 132 36.46 2.64 2.75
N PRO A 133 36.70 3.36 3.86
CA PRO A 133 35.91 4.52 4.25
C PRO A 133 35.99 5.63 3.21
N ILE A 134 34.90 6.36 2.97
CA ILE A 134 34.92 7.57 2.13
C ILE A 134 35.76 8.60 2.83
N GLN A 135 36.87 8.98 2.20
CA GLN A 135 37.72 10.06 2.70
C GLN A 135 37.07 11.40 2.41
N LEU A 136 36.48 12.01 3.43
CA LEU A 136 36.02 13.39 3.37
C LEU A 136 37.24 14.27 3.62
N ALA A 137 37.74 14.97 2.60
CA ALA A 137 38.74 16.01 2.77
C ALA A 137 38.09 17.20 3.50
N ALA A 138 38.17 17.19 4.82
CA ALA A 138 37.81 18.35 5.62
C ALA A 138 38.92 19.40 5.51
N VAL A 139 38.71 20.44 4.72
CA VAL A 139 39.60 21.59 4.67
C VAL A 139 39.44 22.36 5.98
N ASN A 140 40.47 22.40 6.80
CA ASN A 140 40.47 23.19 8.02
C ASN A 140 40.67 24.67 7.67
N LEU A 141 39.57 25.39 7.49
CA LEU A 141 39.60 26.83 7.15
C LEU A 141 40.36 27.71 8.15
N LYS A 142 40.53 27.24 9.39
CA LYS A 142 41.28 27.98 10.42
C LYS A 142 42.81 27.91 10.22
N SER A 143 43.31 27.02 9.37
CA SER A 143 44.73 26.88 9.05
C SER A 143 45.12 27.58 7.75
N LEU A 144 44.19 28.19 7.05
CA LEU A 144 44.41 28.93 5.82
C LEU A 144 44.85 30.38 6.14
N SER A 145 45.82 30.89 5.38
CA SER A 145 46.18 32.32 5.39
C SER A 145 45.11 33.16 4.68
N ASP A 146 45.09 34.44 4.94
CA ASP A 146 44.13 35.37 4.32
C ASP A 146 44.23 35.34 2.78
N ASP A 147 45.44 35.20 2.21
CA ASP A 147 45.65 35.08 0.76
C ASP A 147 45.04 33.80 0.16
N GLU A 148 45.11 32.67 0.89
CA GLU A 148 44.52 31.39 0.47
C GLU A 148 43.01 31.47 0.54
N ILE A 149 42.44 32.11 1.55
CA ILE A 149 40.98 32.35 1.69
C ILE A 149 40.47 33.22 0.53
N GLU A 150 41.21 34.29 0.19
CA GLU A 150 40.83 35.16 -0.95
C GLU A 150 40.89 34.40 -2.29
N SER A 151 41.91 33.55 -2.48
CA SER A 151 42.01 32.71 -3.67
C SER A 151 40.87 31.71 -3.81
N MET A 152 40.48 31.03 -2.72
CA MET A 152 39.35 30.13 -2.69
C MET A 152 38.04 30.87 -2.99
N THR A 153 37.84 32.04 -2.41
CA THR A 153 36.65 32.87 -2.64
C THR A 153 36.51 33.27 -4.11
N LYS A 154 37.62 33.64 -4.78
CA LYS A 154 37.65 33.94 -6.20
C LYS A 154 37.34 32.73 -7.08
N MET A 155 37.80 31.52 -6.71
CA MET A 155 37.47 30.28 -7.42
C MET A 155 35.97 29.93 -7.29
N MET A 156 35.40 30.02 -6.09
CA MET A 156 33.98 29.73 -5.84
C MET A 156 33.08 30.66 -6.64
N LYS A 157 33.41 31.96 -6.67
CA LYS A 157 32.67 32.95 -7.45
C LYS A 157 32.71 32.67 -8.95
N LYS A 158 33.85 32.20 -9.45
CA LYS A 158 33.98 31.82 -10.87
C LYS A 158 33.19 30.58 -11.25
N ILE A 159 32.96 29.65 -10.31
CA ILE A 159 32.11 28.44 -10.52
C ILE A 159 30.64 28.85 -10.51
N GLU A 160 30.25 29.77 -9.64
CA GLU A 160 28.87 30.27 -9.52
C GLU A 160 28.45 31.07 -10.77
N ASP A 161 29.37 31.89 -11.32
CA ASP A 161 29.14 32.66 -12.54
C ASP A 161 29.17 31.81 -13.83
N SER A 162 29.50 30.50 -13.74
CA SER A 162 29.59 29.58 -14.88
C SER A 162 28.41 28.59 -14.99
N GLN A 163 27.40 28.68 -14.10
CA GLN A 163 26.15 27.91 -14.15
C GLN A 163 24.99 28.75 -14.67
#